data_cce1edcfbc9915d0391b4a34540aea45
#
_entry.id   cce1edcfbc9915d0391b4a34540aea45
#
_cell.length_a   1.000
_cell.length_b   1.000
_cell.length_c   1.000
_cell.angle_alpha   90.00
_cell.angle_beta   90.00
_cell.angle_gamma   90.00
#
_symmetry.space_group_name_H-M   'P 1'
#
loop_
_entity.id
_entity.type
_entity.pdbx_description
1 polymer ?
#
loop_
_entity_poly.entity_id
_entity_poly.type
_entity_poly.pdbx_seq_one_letter_code
_entity_poly.pdbx_strand_id
1 'polypeptide(L)'
;MSAMSNLPFEQPIAELTQRVRDLRVLAEGDPRYAVELRRLEDKVARLARELFQDLTPWQRVQISRHPRRPFFGDYLERLVDDFVELHGDRTFGDDAAIVGGFARYPKGPHGRSVLVVGHQKGRGTKDAVRRNFAMPNPEGYRKARRLMELADRFGKPVITFIDTPGAYPGLGAEERGQSEAIGQCLLTMSRLRVPVIACVVGEGGSGGALALAVANRVLALEHVWYSVISPEACASILWKDGSLGERAAGVLKPTAQMALELGAIDQIVEEPPGGAHHDPDGAARRLDSALREALASLEGLSRDELVDDRYKRFRRLGSIHA
;
A
#
# COMPACT_ATOMS: atom_id res chain seq x y z
N MET A 1 -23.97 -1.16 14.84
CA MET A 1 -22.50 -1.15 14.99
C MET A 1 -22.01 -2.55 14.63
N SER A 2 -21.42 -2.71 13.45
CA SER A 2 -20.92 -4.02 12.98
C SER A 2 -19.82 -4.50 13.94
N ALA A 3 -19.93 -5.77 14.37
CA ALA A 3 -18.89 -6.42 15.19
C ALA A 3 -17.54 -6.19 14.50
N MET A 4 -16.58 -5.63 15.23
CA MET A 4 -15.21 -5.42 14.74
C MET A 4 -14.68 -6.77 14.28
N SER A 5 -14.48 -6.93 12.99
CA SER A 5 -13.91 -8.14 12.40
C SER A 5 -12.45 -8.23 12.82
N ASN A 6 -12.18 -8.91 13.92
CA ASN A 6 -10.82 -9.30 14.26
C ASN A 6 -10.50 -10.59 13.50
N LEU A 7 -9.26 -10.69 13.03
CA LEU A 7 -8.82 -11.94 12.43
C LEU A 7 -8.78 -13.05 13.49
N PRO A 8 -9.04 -14.31 13.14
CA PRO A 8 -9.14 -15.40 14.14
C PRO A 8 -7.92 -15.49 15.05
N PHE A 9 -6.72 -15.28 14.52
CA PHE A 9 -5.49 -15.33 15.31
C PHE A 9 -5.26 -14.10 16.19
N GLU A 10 -5.99 -12.99 15.98
CA GLU A 10 -5.93 -11.77 16.80
C GLU A 10 -6.86 -11.81 18.02
N GLN A 11 -7.74 -12.80 18.13
CA GLN A 11 -8.71 -12.87 19.23
C GLN A 11 -8.09 -12.68 20.64
N PRO A 12 -6.94 -13.32 20.96
CA PRO A 12 -6.34 -13.16 22.30
C PRO A 12 -5.97 -11.72 22.62
N ILE A 13 -5.57 -10.94 21.60
CA ILE A 13 -5.22 -9.51 21.75
C ILE A 13 -6.50 -8.67 21.79
N ALA A 14 -7.49 -9.01 20.99
CA ALA A 14 -8.73 -8.25 20.87
C ALA A 14 -9.50 -8.15 22.18
N GLU A 15 -9.60 -9.26 22.93
CA GLU A 15 -10.25 -9.29 24.25
C GLU A 15 -9.52 -8.40 25.25
N LEU A 16 -8.20 -8.48 25.30
CA LEU A 16 -7.39 -7.63 26.17
C LEU A 16 -7.45 -6.15 25.77
N THR A 17 -7.46 -5.86 24.49
CA THR A 17 -7.59 -4.49 23.97
C THR A 17 -8.96 -3.90 24.32
N GLN A 18 -10.02 -4.72 24.32
CA GLN A 18 -11.33 -4.25 24.77
C GLN A 18 -11.28 -3.90 26.27
N ARG A 19 -10.69 -4.74 27.10
CA ARG A 19 -10.51 -4.45 28.54
C ARG A 19 -9.68 -3.18 28.79
N VAL A 20 -8.63 -2.94 27.99
CA VAL A 20 -7.85 -1.69 28.05
C VAL A 20 -8.75 -0.49 27.77
N ARG A 21 -9.61 -0.55 26.75
CA ARG A 21 -10.54 0.55 26.44
C ARG A 21 -11.52 0.81 27.58
N ASP A 22 -12.11 -0.24 28.12
CA ASP A 22 -13.07 -0.14 29.22
C ASP A 22 -12.38 0.46 30.48
N LEU A 23 -11.16 0.00 30.79
CA LEU A 23 -10.40 0.49 31.92
C LEU A 23 -9.90 1.93 31.74
N ARG A 24 -9.62 2.34 30.47
CA ARG A 24 -9.20 3.71 30.17
C ARG A 24 -10.30 4.72 30.51
N VAL A 25 -11.54 4.40 30.18
CA VAL A 25 -12.71 5.23 30.54
C VAL A 25 -12.85 5.36 32.05
N LEU A 26 -12.60 4.28 32.79
CA LEU A 26 -12.65 4.28 34.26
C LEU A 26 -11.48 5.09 34.87
N ALA A 27 -10.30 5.03 34.26
CA ALA A 27 -9.10 5.73 34.72
C ALA A 27 -9.17 7.25 34.52
N GLU A 28 -9.97 7.75 33.55
CA GLU A 28 -10.25 9.18 33.44
C GLU A 28 -11.01 9.76 34.64
N GLY A 29 -11.84 8.94 35.31
CA GLY A 29 -12.60 9.32 36.49
C GLY A 29 -11.94 8.97 37.81
N ASP A 30 -10.95 8.05 37.84
CA ASP A 30 -10.33 7.56 39.07
C ASP A 30 -8.87 7.12 38.87
N PRO A 31 -7.89 7.88 39.42
CA PRO A 31 -6.46 7.57 39.28
C PRO A 31 -6.01 6.19 39.80
N ARG A 32 -6.83 5.53 40.61
CA ARG A 32 -6.51 4.19 41.13
C ARG A 32 -6.40 3.15 40.04
N TYR A 33 -7.10 3.34 38.90
CA TYR A 33 -7.03 2.45 37.74
C TYR A 33 -5.81 2.68 36.83
N ALA A 34 -5.07 3.78 37.02
CA ALA A 34 -3.95 4.14 36.12
C ALA A 34 -2.81 3.10 36.16
N VAL A 35 -2.52 2.49 37.27
CA VAL A 35 -1.47 1.47 37.39
C VAL A 35 -1.87 0.18 36.69
N GLU A 36 -3.11 -0.25 36.89
CA GLU A 36 -3.64 -1.46 36.23
C GLU A 36 -3.76 -1.27 34.73
N LEU A 37 -4.21 -0.09 34.31
CA LEU A 37 -4.26 0.29 32.87
C LEU A 37 -2.89 0.14 32.21
N ARG A 38 -1.84 0.74 32.78
CA ARG A 38 -0.48 0.63 32.25
C ARG A 38 -0.01 -0.82 32.15
N ARG A 39 -0.23 -1.60 33.22
CA ARG A 39 0.12 -3.02 33.25
C ARG A 39 -0.57 -3.81 32.15
N LEU A 40 -1.84 -3.50 31.89
CA LEU A 40 -2.62 -4.16 30.85
C LEU A 40 -2.19 -3.72 29.46
N GLU A 41 -1.91 -2.43 29.26
CA GLU A 41 -1.36 -1.88 28.01
C GLU A 41 0.00 -2.52 27.68
N ASP A 42 0.91 -2.64 28.64
CA ASP A 42 2.20 -3.31 28.47
C ASP A 42 2.04 -4.80 28.11
N LYS A 43 1.06 -5.48 28.74
CA LYS A 43 0.75 -6.88 28.41
C LYS A 43 0.22 -7.03 26.99
N VAL A 44 -0.70 -6.15 26.57
CA VAL A 44 -1.21 -6.14 25.18
C VAL A 44 -0.09 -5.88 24.20
N ALA A 45 0.77 -4.89 24.44
CA ALA A 45 1.89 -4.57 23.57
C ALA A 45 2.91 -5.72 23.47
N ARG A 46 3.15 -6.47 24.55
CA ARG A 46 4.02 -7.64 24.52
C ARG A 46 3.41 -8.77 23.72
N LEU A 47 2.16 -9.14 24.00
CA LEU A 47 1.45 -10.20 23.29
C LEU A 47 1.28 -9.88 21.80
N ALA A 48 1.05 -8.60 21.46
CA ALA A 48 1.01 -8.16 20.07
C ALA A 48 2.36 -8.39 19.38
N ARG A 49 3.47 -8.01 20.02
CA ARG A 49 4.80 -8.27 19.46
C ARG A 49 5.06 -9.76 19.26
N GLU A 50 4.79 -10.59 20.27
CA GLU A 50 4.97 -12.04 20.19
C GLU A 50 4.13 -12.66 19.06
N LEU A 51 2.85 -12.29 18.96
CA LEU A 51 1.94 -12.81 17.94
C LEU A 51 2.32 -12.38 16.50
N PHE A 52 2.76 -11.13 16.34
CA PHE A 52 3.06 -10.57 15.01
C PHE A 52 4.50 -10.87 14.55
N GLN A 53 5.36 -11.42 15.42
CA GLN A 53 6.73 -11.79 15.08
C GLN A 53 6.78 -12.96 14.08
N ASP A 54 5.95 -13.98 14.26
CA ASP A 54 5.99 -15.25 13.52
C ASP A 54 4.73 -15.51 12.67
N LEU A 55 4.21 -14.47 12.04
CA LEU A 55 3.04 -14.58 11.16
C LEU A 55 3.34 -15.44 9.93
N THR A 56 2.42 -16.38 9.63
CA THR A 56 2.45 -17.13 8.38
C THR A 56 2.23 -16.20 7.16
N PRO A 57 2.65 -16.61 5.95
CA PRO A 57 2.36 -15.85 4.73
C PRO A 57 0.86 -15.58 4.55
N TRP A 58 0.00 -16.53 4.91
CA TRP A 58 -1.46 -16.37 4.83
C TRP A 58 -1.99 -15.33 5.82
N GLN A 59 -1.52 -15.34 7.06
CA GLN A 59 -1.90 -14.33 8.05
C GLN A 59 -1.49 -12.92 7.59
N ARG A 60 -0.32 -12.74 6.95
CA ARG A 60 0.08 -11.45 6.37
C ARG A 60 -0.85 -11.02 5.24
N VAL A 61 -1.28 -11.95 4.37
CA VAL A 61 -2.31 -11.67 3.35
C VAL A 61 -3.63 -11.23 4.00
N GLN A 62 -4.06 -11.88 5.08
CA GLN A 62 -5.28 -11.49 5.79
C GLN A 62 -5.16 -10.09 6.42
N ILE A 63 -4.01 -9.76 7.04
CA ILE A 63 -3.74 -8.42 7.60
C ILE A 63 -3.76 -7.35 6.50
N SER A 64 -3.16 -7.61 5.34
CA SER A 64 -3.13 -6.65 4.23
C SER A 64 -4.53 -6.27 3.74
N ARG A 65 -5.50 -7.15 3.92
CA ARG A 65 -6.92 -7.00 3.56
C ARG A 65 -7.81 -6.52 4.70
N HIS A 66 -7.23 -6.30 5.87
CA HIS A 66 -8.04 -5.98 7.05
C HIS A 66 -8.86 -4.70 6.83
N PRO A 67 -10.18 -4.68 7.09
CA PRO A 67 -11.06 -3.55 6.75
C PRO A 67 -10.73 -2.25 7.49
N ARG A 68 -10.02 -2.33 8.63
CA ARG A 68 -9.54 -1.16 9.38
C ARG A 68 -8.15 -0.68 8.94
N ARG A 69 -7.48 -1.40 8.03
CA ARG A 69 -6.18 -0.98 7.53
C ARG A 69 -6.31 0.40 6.87
N PRO A 70 -5.34 1.32 7.06
CA PRO A 70 -5.36 2.59 6.38
C PRO A 70 -5.31 2.40 4.87
N PHE A 71 -6.19 3.10 4.15
CA PHE A 71 -6.21 3.19 2.70
C PHE A 71 -5.50 4.45 2.22
N PHE A 72 -5.38 4.65 0.92
CA PHE A 72 -4.70 5.79 0.33
C PHE A 72 -5.19 7.14 0.90
N GLY A 73 -6.51 7.37 0.98
CA GLY A 73 -7.07 8.59 1.56
C GLY A 73 -6.65 8.82 3.01
N ASP A 74 -6.55 7.76 3.82
CA ASP A 74 -6.11 7.88 5.22
C ASP A 74 -4.64 8.33 5.33
N TYR A 75 -3.78 7.91 4.37
CA TYR A 75 -2.40 8.37 4.27
C TYR A 75 -2.32 9.81 3.76
N LEU A 76 -3.15 10.19 2.77
CA LEU A 76 -3.19 11.58 2.30
C LEU A 76 -3.48 12.55 3.45
N GLU A 77 -4.51 12.30 4.26
CA GLU A 77 -4.88 13.15 5.39
C GLU A 77 -3.72 13.35 6.40
N ARG A 78 -2.85 12.35 6.55
CA ARG A 78 -1.76 12.33 7.52
C ARG A 78 -0.44 12.88 6.99
N LEU A 79 -0.19 12.72 5.71
CA LEU A 79 1.14 12.95 5.12
C LEU A 79 1.26 14.24 4.34
N VAL A 80 0.16 14.76 3.78
CA VAL A 80 0.21 15.91 2.88
C VAL A 80 -0.75 17.02 3.28
N ASP A 81 -0.50 18.22 2.75
CA ASP A 81 -1.40 19.36 2.78
C ASP A 81 -1.81 19.76 1.36
N ASP A 82 -2.88 20.53 1.24
CA ASP A 82 -3.36 21.17 0.01
C ASP A 82 -3.50 20.17 -1.17
N PHE A 83 -4.07 18.99 -0.89
CA PHE A 83 -4.32 18.02 -1.95
C PHE A 83 -5.42 18.49 -2.89
N VAL A 84 -5.08 18.60 -4.18
CA VAL A 84 -6.00 18.92 -5.26
C VAL A 84 -6.14 17.72 -6.18
N GLU A 85 -7.27 17.02 -6.08
CA GLU A 85 -7.57 15.86 -6.92
C GLU A 85 -7.79 16.25 -8.38
N LEU A 86 -7.23 15.48 -9.29
CA LEU A 86 -7.39 15.65 -10.74
C LEU A 86 -8.07 14.43 -11.36
N HIS A 87 -9.20 14.65 -11.99
CA HIS A 87 -10.08 13.60 -12.50
C HIS A 87 -9.92 13.34 -14.01
N GLY A 88 -10.30 12.13 -14.42
CA GLY A 88 -10.49 11.73 -15.82
C GLY A 88 -9.21 11.45 -16.60
N ASP A 89 -9.33 10.56 -17.55
CA ASP A 89 -8.24 10.12 -18.44
C ASP A 89 -8.07 10.99 -19.68
N ARG A 90 -8.99 11.89 -19.97
CA ARG A 90 -9.10 12.73 -21.18
C ARG A 90 -9.36 11.94 -22.47
N THR A 91 -9.83 10.70 -22.34
CA THR A 91 -10.11 9.82 -23.47
C THR A 91 -11.51 9.23 -23.39
N PHE A 92 -11.82 8.54 -22.29
CA PHE A 92 -13.09 7.82 -22.12
C PHE A 92 -13.86 8.29 -20.88
N GLY A 93 -13.20 8.37 -19.70
CA GLY A 93 -13.89 8.67 -18.46
C GLY A 93 -12.99 8.88 -17.27
N ASP A 94 -13.59 8.74 -16.08
CA ASP A 94 -12.88 8.70 -14.82
C ASP A 94 -13.03 7.33 -14.16
N ASP A 95 -12.09 6.98 -13.30
CA ASP A 95 -12.10 5.75 -12.52
C ASP A 95 -11.85 6.06 -11.04
N ALA A 96 -12.79 5.68 -10.18
CA ALA A 96 -12.72 5.98 -8.75
C ALA A 96 -11.78 5.05 -7.96
N ALA A 97 -11.27 3.97 -8.59
CA ALA A 97 -10.32 3.05 -7.97
C ALA A 97 -8.89 3.63 -7.93
N ILE A 98 -8.57 4.57 -8.82
CA ILE A 98 -7.34 5.37 -8.74
C ILE A 98 -7.72 6.81 -8.42
N VAL A 99 -7.10 7.34 -7.37
CA VAL A 99 -7.17 8.75 -6.96
C VAL A 99 -5.79 9.36 -7.12
N GLY A 100 -5.70 10.58 -7.66
CA GLY A 100 -4.43 11.25 -7.84
C GLY A 100 -4.55 12.75 -7.99
N GLY A 101 -3.51 13.46 -7.60
CA GLY A 101 -3.48 14.91 -7.64
C GLY A 101 -2.19 15.49 -7.09
N PHE A 102 -2.08 16.81 -7.13
CA PHE A 102 -0.95 17.51 -6.53
C PHE A 102 -1.22 17.87 -5.08
N ALA A 103 -0.17 17.79 -4.27
CA ALA A 103 -0.21 18.11 -2.85
C ALA A 103 1.08 18.77 -2.41
N ARG A 104 1.15 19.27 -1.18
CA ARG A 104 2.41 19.63 -0.52
C ARG A 104 2.85 18.50 0.42
N TYR A 105 4.07 18.01 0.20
CA TYR A 105 4.72 16.99 1.02
C TYR A 105 6.15 17.43 1.38
N PRO A 106 6.62 17.16 2.59
CA PRO A 106 5.87 16.63 3.73
C PRO A 106 4.83 17.63 4.24
N LYS A 107 3.86 17.14 5.03
CA LYS A 107 2.89 17.98 5.70
C LYS A 107 3.57 19.04 6.57
N GLY A 108 3.07 20.29 6.51
CA GLY A 108 3.63 21.42 7.27
C GLY A 108 4.32 22.49 6.40
N PRO A 109 4.99 23.48 7.03
CA PRO A 109 5.44 24.70 6.36
C PRO A 109 6.56 24.49 5.33
N HIS A 110 7.29 23.39 5.41
CA HIS A 110 8.40 23.07 4.51
C HIS A 110 8.00 22.13 3.36
N GLY A 111 6.69 21.84 3.20
CA GLY A 111 6.19 20.98 2.14
C GLY A 111 6.44 21.58 0.76
N ARG A 112 6.93 20.73 -0.16
CA ARG A 112 7.09 21.05 -1.58
C ARG A 112 5.99 20.35 -2.40
N SER A 113 5.69 20.92 -3.58
CA SER A 113 4.69 20.31 -4.47
C SER A 113 5.17 18.97 -4.99
N VAL A 114 4.33 17.95 -4.82
CA VAL A 114 4.52 16.57 -5.32
C VAL A 114 3.25 16.09 -6.00
N LEU A 115 3.38 15.13 -6.91
CA LEU A 115 2.25 14.34 -7.37
C LEU A 115 2.06 13.16 -6.42
N VAL A 116 0.84 12.92 -5.96
CA VAL A 116 0.43 11.70 -5.24
C VAL A 116 -0.64 10.97 -6.02
N VAL A 117 -0.44 9.68 -6.26
CA VAL A 117 -1.38 8.80 -6.97
C VAL A 117 -1.49 7.48 -6.23
N GLY A 118 -2.69 6.94 -6.06
CA GLY A 118 -2.82 5.65 -5.38
C GLY A 118 -4.12 4.92 -5.68
N HIS A 119 -4.09 3.63 -5.40
CA HIS A 119 -5.28 2.80 -5.38
C HIS A 119 -6.10 3.12 -4.13
N GLN A 120 -7.38 3.40 -4.32
CA GLN A 120 -8.28 3.72 -3.22
C GLN A 120 -9.32 2.62 -3.04
N LYS A 121 -9.24 1.89 -1.94
CA LYS A 121 -10.31 1.02 -1.47
C LYS A 121 -11.43 1.84 -0.87
N GLY A 122 -12.67 1.34 -0.98
CA GLY A 122 -13.82 1.95 -0.36
C GLY A 122 -14.08 1.44 1.05
N ARG A 123 -14.62 2.31 1.91
CA ARG A 123 -15.13 1.91 3.23
C ARG A 123 -16.63 1.60 3.16
N GLY A 124 -16.98 0.40 3.61
CA GLY A 124 -18.33 -0.13 3.50
C GLY A 124 -18.71 -0.51 2.05
N THR A 125 -19.81 -1.23 1.92
CA THR A 125 -20.18 -1.87 0.64
C THR A 125 -20.39 -0.87 -0.50
N LYS A 126 -21.13 0.22 -0.24
CA LYS A 126 -21.46 1.21 -1.28
C LYS A 126 -20.23 1.88 -1.88
N ASP A 127 -19.28 2.31 -1.03
CA ASP A 127 -18.06 2.97 -1.50
C ASP A 127 -17.09 1.95 -2.14
N ALA A 128 -17.02 0.72 -1.61
CA ALA A 128 -16.22 -0.35 -2.21
C ALA A 128 -16.69 -0.69 -3.63
N VAL A 129 -18.02 -0.79 -3.84
CA VAL A 129 -18.60 -1.01 -5.18
C VAL A 129 -18.29 0.17 -6.11
N ARG A 130 -18.47 1.41 -5.66
CA ARG A 130 -18.15 2.63 -6.43
C ARG A 130 -16.68 2.65 -6.89
N ARG A 131 -15.78 2.16 -6.06
CA ARG A 131 -14.32 2.07 -6.33
C ARG A 131 -13.90 0.74 -6.92
N ASN A 132 -14.86 -0.05 -7.36
CA ASN A 132 -14.62 -1.39 -7.93
C ASN A 132 -13.63 -2.22 -7.09
N PHE A 133 -13.76 -2.14 -5.76
CA PHE A 133 -12.89 -2.86 -4.80
C PHE A 133 -11.38 -2.58 -5.00
N ALA A 134 -11.03 -1.37 -5.42
CA ALA A 134 -9.69 -0.96 -5.83
C ALA A 134 -9.12 -1.75 -7.02
N MET A 135 -9.97 -2.28 -7.89
CA MET A 135 -9.58 -2.85 -9.17
C MET A 135 -9.80 -1.84 -10.29
N PRO A 136 -8.76 -1.10 -10.73
CA PRO A 136 -8.93 -0.06 -11.71
C PRO A 136 -9.32 -0.60 -13.09
N ASN A 137 -10.18 0.17 -13.78
CA ASN A 137 -10.40 0.07 -15.20
C ASN A 137 -9.27 0.77 -15.99
N PRO A 138 -9.20 0.62 -17.32
CA PRO A 138 -8.18 1.29 -18.15
C PRO A 138 -8.11 2.81 -17.94
N GLU A 139 -9.25 3.45 -17.67
CA GLU A 139 -9.37 4.88 -17.39
C GLU A 139 -8.55 5.31 -16.17
N GLY A 140 -8.50 4.47 -15.13
CA GLY A 140 -7.70 4.72 -13.93
C GLY A 140 -6.21 4.77 -14.25
N TYR A 141 -5.70 3.81 -15.00
CA TYR A 141 -4.29 3.77 -15.43
C TYR A 141 -3.95 4.90 -16.39
N ARG A 142 -4.83 5.21 -17.36
CA ARG A 142 -4.63 6.36 -18.25
C ARG A 142 -4.62 7.68 -17.49
N LYS A 143 -5.50 7.83 -16.49
CA LYS A 143 -5.47 8.98 -15.57
C LYS A 143 -4.13 9.06 -14.82
N ALA A 144 -3.68 7.98 -14.22
CA ALA A 144 -2.40 7.92 -13.51
C ALA A 144 -1.23 8.33 -14.42
N ARG A 145 -1.16 7.75 -15.63
CA ARG A 145 -0.16 8.11 -16.65
C ARG A 145 -0.18 9.61 -16.96
N ARG A 146 -1.34 10.15 -17.27
CA ARG A 146 -1.49 11.59 -17.58
C ARG A 146 -0.98 12.47 -16.44
N LEU A 147 -1.25 12.11 -15.20
CA LEU A 147 -0.79 12.87 -14.03
C LEU A 147 0.73 12.77 -13.87
N MET A 148 1.31 11.58 -14.08
CA MET A 148 2.76 11.38 -14.04
C MET A 148 3.50 12.15 -15.13
N GLU A 149 2.97 12.18 -16.36
CA GLU A 149 3.48 13.01 -17.46
C GLU A 149 3.43 14.51 -17.10
N LEU A 150 2.38 14.94 -16.40
CA LEU A 150 2.26 16.32 -15.92
C LEU A 150 3.31 16.62 -14.84
N ALA A 151 3.53 15.70 -13.90
CA ALA A 151 4.56 15.85 -12.87
C ALA A 151 5.97 15.92 -13.48
N ASP A 152 6.28 15.09 -14.45
CA ASP A 152 7.58 15.13 -15.17
C ASP A 152 7.78 16.49 -15.87
N ARG A 153 6.75 17.00 -16.54
CA ARG A 153 6.78 18.29 -17.23
C ARG A 153 7.13 19.43 -16.28
N PHE A 154 6.54 19.42 -15.07
CA PHE A 154 6.75 20.48 -14.07
C PHE A 154 7.88 20.17 -13.07
N GLY A 155 8.63 19.07 -13.27
CA GLY A 155 9.74 18.70 -12.38
C GLY A 155 9.29 18.37 -10.94
N LYS A 156 8.09 17.76 -10.78
CA LYS A 156 7.56 17.43 -9.46
C LYS A 156 7.79 15.96 -9.14
N PRO A 157 8.31 15.63 -7.94
CA PRO A 157 8.42 14.24 -7.51
C PRO A 157 7.08 13.52 -7.54
N VAL A 158 7.10 12.21 -7.79
CA VAL A 158 5.94 11.33 -7.84
C VAL A 158 5.99 10.36 -6.66
N ILE A 159 4.92 10.28 -5.90
CA ILE A 159 4.73 9.28 -4.84
C ILE A 159 3.50 8.46 -5.20
N THR A 160 3.67 7.15 -5.34
CA THR A 160 2.56 6.25 -5.63
C THR A 160 2.23 5.36 -4.43
N PHE A 161 0.93 5.08 -4.22
CA PHE A 161 0.44 4.19 -3.17
C PHE A 161 -0.28 3.01 -3.80
N ILE A 162 0.16 1.80 -3.45
CA ILE A 162 -0.32 0.56 -4.06
C ILE A 162 -1.14 -0.21 -3.03
N ASP A 163 -2.42 -0.40 -3.33
CA ASP A 163 -3.35 -1.21 -2.55
C ASP A 163 -4.48 -1.75 -3.43
N THR A 164 -4.17 -2.75 -4.25
CA THR A 164 -5.11 -3.37 -5.20
C THR A 164 -4.94 -4.89 -5.24
N PRO A 165 -6.03 -5.66 -5.34
CA PRO A 165 -5.93 -7.09 -5.65
C PRO A 165 -5.50 -7.36 -7.10
N GLY A 166 -5.57 -6.35 -7.97
CA GLY A 166 -5.22 -6.40 -9.40
C GLY A 166 -6.03 -5.42 -10.23
N ALA A 167 -5.74 -5.35 -11.52
CA ALA A 167 -6.55 -4.62 -12.49
C ALA A 167 -7.91 -5.33 -12.68
N TYR A 168 -8.96 -4.58 -13.02
CA TYR A 168 -10.28 -5.16 -13.27
C TYR A 168 -10.24 -6.08 -14.51
N PRO A 169 -10.63 -7.36 -14.38
CA PRO A 169 -10.52 -8.35 -15.45
C PRO A 169 -11.80 -8.47 -16.31
N GLY A 170 -12.77 -7.55 -16.14
CA GLY A 170 -14.04 -7.64 -16.83
C GLY A 170 -13.95 -7.32 -18.32
N LEU A 171 -14.90 -7.86 -19.12
CA LEU A 171 -14.96 -7.70 -20.57
C LEU A 171 -14.86 -6.23 -21.01
N GLY A 172 -15.61 -5.33 -20.36
CA GLY A 172 -15.56 -3.91 -20.72
C GLY A 172 -14.21 -3.23 -20.47
N ALA A 173 -13.39 -3.76 -19.54
CA ALA A 173 -12.02 -3.28 -19.36
C ALA A 173 -11.10 -3.81 -20.47
N GLU A 174 -11.27 -5.06 -20.87
CA GLU A 174 -10.54 -5.66 -21.96
C GLU A 174 -10.82 -4.93 -23.29
N GLU A 175 -12.09 -4.68 -23.60
CA GLU A 175 -12.54 -3.93 -24.80
C GLU A 175 -11.95 -2.50 -24.85
N ARG A 176 -11.69 -1.88 -23.71
CA ARG A 176 -11.10 -0.53 -23.60
C ARG A 176 -9.59 -0.53 -23.40
N GLY A 177 -8.93 -1.69 -23.58
CA GLY A 177 -7.48 -1.80 -23.61
C GLY A 177 -6.81 -1.81 -22.24
N GLN A 178 -7.24 -2.71 -21.31
CA GLN A 178 -6.66 -2.83 -19.97
C GLN A 178 -5.14 -3.09 -20.02
N SER A 179 -4.71 -4.06 -20.82
CA SER A 179 -3.28 -4.40 -20.95
C SER A 179 -2.46 -3.25 -21.54
N GLU A 180 -3.02 -2.55 -22.52
CA GLU A 180 -2.38 -1.38 -23.14
C GLU A 180 -2.22 -0.25 -22.11
N ALA A 181 -3.26 0.06 -21.35
CA ALA A 181 -3.23 1.13 -20.35
C ALA A 181 -2.18 0.85 -19.25
N ILE A 182 -2.08 -0.40 -18.79
CA ILE A 182 -1.04 -0.87 -17.86
C ILE A 182 0.35 -0.73 -18.48
N GLY A 183 0.54 -1.26 -19.71
CA GLY A 183 1.81 -1.20 -20.45
C GLY A 183 2.31 0.23 -20.64
N GLN A 184 1.41 1.16 -20.96
CA GLN A 184 1.74 2.58 -21.08
C GLN A 184 2.14 3.22 -19.75
N CYS A 185 1.53 2.82 -18.64
CA CYS A 185 2.00 3.25 -17.30
C CYS A 185 3.43 2.79 -17.05
N LEU A 186 3.74 1.51 -17.30
CA LEU A 186 5.10 0.97 -17.13
C LEU A 186 6.11 1.75 -17.97
N LEU A 187 5.79 1.98 -19.26
CA LEU A 187 6.63 2.73 -20.16
C LEU A 187 6.82 4.18 -19.71
N THR A 188 5.76 4.84 -19.30
CA THR A 188 5.83 6.22 -18.80
C THR A 188 6.68 6.30 -17.53
N MET A 189 6.40 5.47 -16.52
CA MET A 189 7.15 5.47 -15.28
C MET A 189 8.64 5.18 -15.50
N SER A 190 9.00 4.29 -16.42
CA SER A 190 10.39 4.01 -16.74
C SER A 190 11.16 5.22 -17.30
N ARG A 191 10.45 6.18 -17.89
CA ARG A 191 11.01 7.37 -18.58
C ARG A 191 10.90 8.67 -17.78
N LEU A 192 10.20 8.68 -16.64
CA LEU A 192 10.05 9.88 -15.81
C LEU A 192 11.42 10.41 -15.36
N ARG A 193 11.65 11.68 -15.54
CA ARG A 193 12.90 12.39 -15.20
C ARG A 193 12.77 13.17 -13.91
N VAL A 194 11.94 12.66 -13.01
CA VAL A 194 11.73 13.15 -11.65
C VAL A 194 11.88 12.00 -10.67
N PRO A 195 12.16 12.25 -9.38
CA PRO A 195 12.14 11.22 -8.34
C PRO A 195 10.78 10.51 -8.30
N VAL A 196 10.80 9.18 -8.29
CA VAL A 196 9.59 8.35 -8.17
C VAL A 196 9.76 7.38 -7.01
N ILE A 197 8.85 7.45 -6.04
CA ILE A 197 8.79 6.53 -4.90
C ILE A 197 7.46 5.78 -4.96
N ALA A 198 7.50 4.46 -4.89
CA ALA A 198 6.31 3.62 -4.80
C ALA A 198 6.18 3.01 -3.41
N CYS A 199 4.97 2.99 -2.85
CA CYS A 199 4.67 2.48 -1.52
C CYS A 199 3.59 1.40 -1.61
N VAL A 200 3.92 0.15 -1.33
CA VAL A 200 2.93 -0.92 -1.17
C VAL A 200 2.38 -0.83 0.26
N VAL A 201 1.11 -0.47 0.41
CA VAL A 201 0.50 -0.21 1.73
C VAL A 201 -0.56 -1.25 2.13
N GLY A 202 -0.92 -2.13 1.20
CA GLY A 202 -1.88 -3.20 1.42
C GLY A 202 -1.66 -4.35 0.45
N GLU A 203 -2.56 -4.53 -0.50
CA GLU A 203 -2.45 -5.56 -1.54
C GLU A 203 -1.67 -5.04 -2.75
N GLY A 204 -0.69 -5.81 -3.21
CA GLY A 204 0.11 -5.52 -4.40
C GLY A 204 -0.10 -6.58 -5.49
N GLY A 205 -1.28 -6.57 -6.12
CA GLY A 205 -1.70 -7.63 -7.06
C GLY A 205 -1.32 -7.35 -8.52
N SER A 206 -0.51 -8.25 -9.08
CA SER A 206 -0.31 -8.42 -10.52
C SER A 206 0.11 -7.14 -11.27
N GLY A 207 -0.22 -7.08 -12.56
CA GLY A 207 0.02 -5.91 -13.41
C GLY A 207 -0.65 -4.63 -12.92
N GLY A 208 -1.78 -4.76 -12.20
CA GLY A 208 -2.48 -3.64 -11.60
C GLY A 208 -1.62 -2.87 -10.59
N ALA A 209 -0.93 -3.60 -9.72
CA ALA A 209 0.03 -3.03 -8.79
C ALA A 209 1.29 -2.53 -9.51
N LEU A 210 1.82 -3.32 -10.44
CA LEU A 210 3.05 -3.00 -11.17
C LEU A 210 2.93 -1.70 -11.97
N ALA A 211 1.75 -1.39 -12.50
CA ALA A 211 1.47 -0.16 -13.24
C ALA A 211 1.78 1.14 -12.47
N LEU A 212 1.85 1.06 -11.13
CA LEU A 212 2.24 2.17 -10.25
C LEU A 212 3.55 1.91 -9.47
N ALA A 213 4.30 0.84 -9.81
CA ALA A 213 5.45 0.38 -9.02
C ALA A 213 6.81 0.55 -9.72
N VAL A 214 6.87 1.05 -10.95
CA VAL A 214 8.15 1.27 -11.66
C VAL A 214 8.81 2.56 -11.18
N ALA A 215 9.44 2.48 -10.02
CA ALA A 215 9.97 3.61 -9.26
C ALA A 215 11.49 3.51 -9.02
N ASN A 216 12.11 4.63 -8.60
CA ASN A 216 13.51 4.65 -8.15
C ASN A 216 13.66 3.90 -6.81
N ARG A 217 12.66 4.03 -5.94
CA ARG A 217 12.59 3.30 -4.67
C ARG A 217 11.20 2.72 -4.51
N VAL A 218 11.12 1.46 -4.11
CA VAL A 218 9.87 0.77 -3.80
C VAL A 218 9.89 0.39 -2.33
N LEU A 219 9.04 1.02 -1.55
CA LEU A 219 8.83 0.76 -0.14
C LEU A 219 7.63 -0.16 0.02
N ALA A 220 7.63 -1.01 1.03
CA ALA A 220 6.47 -1.81 1.38
C ALA A 220 6.27 -1.81 2.89
N LEU A 221 5.03 -1.68 3.35
CA LEU A 221 4.73 -1.92 4.76
C LEU A 221 4.95 -3.40 5.09
N GLU A 222 5.21 -3.69 6.36
CA GLU A 222 5.63 -5.02 6.82
C GLU A 222 4.62 -6.13 6.51
N HIS A 223 3.32 -5.84 6.67
CA HIS A 223 2.25 -6.83 6.53
C HIS A 223 1.44 -6.63 5.25
N VAL A 224 2.12 -6.40 4.13
CA VAL A 224 1.53 -6.41 2.79
C VAL A 224 1.77 -7.73 2.09
N TRP A 225 1.03 -7.97 1.01
CA TRP A 225 1.45 -8.96 0.02
C TRP A 225 1.74 -8.28 -1.32
N TYR A 226 2.77 -8.77 -2.02
CA TYR A 226 3.17 -8.27 -3.33
C TYR A 226 3.53 -9.45 -4.22
N SER A 227 2.71 -9.72 -5.23
CA SER A 227 2.84 -10.91 -6.08
C SER A 227 2.16 -10.72 -7.44
N VAL A 228 2.59 -11.52 -8.41
CA VAL A 228 1.99 -11.60 -9.75
C VAL A 228 0.54 -12.13 -9.72
N ILE A 229 0.14 -12.85 -8.68
CA ILE A 229 -1.17 -13.49 -8.56
C ILE A 229 -1.59 -13.55 -7.10
N SER A 230 -2.90 -13.49 -6.82
CA SER A 230 -3.41 -13.75 -5.47
C SER A 230 -3.29 -15.22 -5.09
N PRO A 231 -3.14 -15.56 -3.80
CA PRO A 231 -3.08 -16.96 -3.36
C PRO A 231 -4.27 -17.80 -3.80
N GLU A 232 -5.48 -17.25 -3.76
CA GLU A 232 -6.69 -17.95 -4.17
C GLU A 232 -6.73 -18.22 -5.67
N ALA A 233 -6.33 -17.24 -6.49
CA ALA A 233 -6.24 -17.42 -7.94
C ALA A 233 -5.14 -18.43 -8.30
N CYS A 234 -4.00 -18.40 -7.62
CA CYS A 234 -2.95 -19.41 -7.77
C CYS A 234 -3.45 -20.82 -7.43
N ALA A 235 -4.16 -20.97 -6.31
CA ALA A 235 -4.75 -22.23 -5.90
C ALA A 235 -5.77 -22.76 -6.94
N SER A 236 -6.60 -21.86 -7.47
CA SER A 236 -7.56 -22.20 -8.51
C SER A 236 -6.89 -22.70 -9.79
N ILE A 237 -5.75 -22.13 -10.19
CA ILE A 237 -4.99 -22.56 -11.37
C ILE A 237 -4.30 -23.90 -11.12
N LEU A 238 -3.58 -24.03 -10.00
CA LEU A 238 -2.76 -25.21 -9.72
C LEU A 238 -3.57 -26.43 -9.30
N TRP A 239 -4.60 -26.22 -8.48
CA TRP A 239 -5.33 -27.30 -7.83
C TRP A 239 -6.83 -27.31 -8.13
N LYS A 240 -7.31 -26.40 -8.98
CA LYS A 240 -8.73 -26.23 -9.34
C LYS A 240 -9.64 -25.92 -8.14
N ASP A 241 -9.04 -25.41 -7.06
CA ASP A 241 -9.75 -25.08 -5.81
C ASP A 241 -9.20 -23.81 -5.17
N GLY A 242 -9.93 -22.70 -5.26
CA GLY A 242 -9.55 -21.40 -4.67
C GLY A 242 -9.57 -21.39 -3.14
N SER A 243 -10.26 -22.35 -2.48
CA SER A 243 -10.26 -22.45 -1.02
C SER A 243 -8.90 -22.85 -0.44
N LEU A 244 -7.99 -23.37 -1.27
CA LEU A 244 -6.63 -23.71 -0.90
C LEU A 244 -5.66 -22.49 -0.92
N GLY A 245 -6.19 -21.27 -0.83
CA GLY A 245 -5.41 -20.02 -0.82
C GLY A 245 -4.33 -19.97 0.26
N GLU A 246 -4.59 -20.51 1.45
CA GLU A 246 -3.58 -20.61 2.52
C GLU A 246 -2.38 -21.47 2.10
N ARG A 247 -2.64 -22.63 1.49
CA ARG A 247 -1.59 -23.50 0.94
C ARG A 247 -0.80 -22.78 -0.16
N ALA A 248 -1.49 -22.07 -1.04
CA ALA A 248 -0.85 -21.29 -2.10
C ALA A 248 0.01 -20.14 -1.53
N ALA A 249 -0.46 -19.44 -0.51
CA ALA A 249 0.33 -18.41 0.17
C ALA A 249 1.63 -18.97 0.77
N GLY A 250 1.59 -20.18 1.34
CA GLY A 250 2.77 -20.88 1.86
C GLY A 250 3.82 -21.18 0.80
N VAL A 251 3.39 -21.51 -0.43
CA VAL A 251 4.28 -21.80 -1.57
C VAL A 251 4.77 -20.51 -2.25
N LEU A 252 3.87 -19.58 -2.54
CA LEU A 252 4.18 -18.31 -3.21
C LEU A 252 5.03 -17.38 -2.33
N LYS A 253 4.83 -17.42 -1.00
CA LYS A 253 5.42 -16.49 -0.04
C LYS A 253 5.31 -15.03 -0.49
N PRO A 254 4.11 -14.50 -0.77
CA PRO A 254 3.93 -13.17 -1.36
C PRO A 254 4.11 -12.06 -0.32
N THR A 255 5.11 -12.19 0.53
CA THR A 255 5.34 -11.29 1.67
C THR A 255 6.34 -10.18 1.33
N ALA A 256 6.30 -9.07 2.08
CA ALA A 256 7.29 -8.00 1.97
C ALA A 256 8.72 -8.53 2.17
N GLN A 257 8.92 -9.50 3.09
CA GLN A 257 10.23 -10.11 3.32
C GLN A 257 10.75 -10.81 2.06
N MET A 258 9.96 -11.66 1.43
CA MET A 258 10.35 -12.34 0.20
C MET A 258 10.57 -11.34 -0.94
N ALA A 259 9.74 -10.30 -1.04
CA ALA A 259 9.92 -9.26 -2.06
C ALA A 259 11.23 -8.49 -1.87
N LEU A 260 11.66 -8.27 -0.62
CA LEU A 260 12.96 -7.65 -0.31
C LEU A 260 14.12 -8.59 -0.68
N GLU A 261 14.05 -9.87 -0.31
CA GLU A 261 15.05 -10.89 -0.66
C GLU A 261 15.26 -11.02 -2.16
N LEU A 262 14.17 -10.94 -2.94
CA LEU A 262 14.20 -10.98 -4.40
C LEU A 262 14.57 -9.63 -5.06
N GLY A 263 14.76 -8.57 -4.27
CA GLY A 263 15.04 -7.22 -4.79
C GLY A 263 13.86 -6.54 -5.47
N ALA A 264 12.64 -7.09 -5.33
CA ALA A 264 11.43 -6.47 -5.89
C ALA A 264 11.03 -5.18 -5.16
N ILE A 265 11.37 -5.08 -3.86
CA ILE A 265 11.27 -3.85 -3.07
C ILE A 265 12.65 -3.49 -2.50
N ASP A 266 12.83 -2.23 -2.09
CA ASP A 266 14.11 -1.73 -1.57
C ASP A 266 14.13 -1.64 -0.05
N GLN A 267 12.95 -1.51 0.59
CA GLN A 267 12.85 -1.35 2.04
C GLN A 267 11.49 -1.85 2.55
N ILE A 268 11.54 -2.55 3.69
CA ILE A 268 10.35 -2.82 4.50
C ILE A 268 10.20 -1.69 5.52
N VAL A 269 9.04 -1.08 5.56
CA VAL A 269 8.65 -0.13 6.59
C VAL A 269 7.91 -0.91 7.67
N GLU A 270 8.55 -1.06 8.83
CA GLU A 270 7.95 -1.75 9.97
C GLU A 270 6.60 -1.13 10.35
N GLU A 271 5.64 -1.97 10.71
CA GLU A 271 4.36 -1.52 11.21
C GLU A 271 4.40 -1.39 12.75
N PRO A 272 3.52 -0.59 13.35
CA PRO A 272 3.33 -0.59 14.79
C PRO A 272 2.96 -1.98 15.33
N PRO A 273 3.25 -2.29 16.59
CA PRO A 273 2.84 -3.55 17.21
C PRO A 273 1.35 -3.82 17.01
N GLY A 274 1.00 -4.97 16.43
CA GLY A 274 -0.35 -5.31 16.05
C GLY A 274 -0.77 -4.84 14.65
N GLY A 275 0.12 -4.22 13.88
CA GLY A 275 -0.12 -3.82 12.49
C GLY A 275 -0.76 -2.43 12.33
N ALA A 276 -0.76 -1.93 11.10
CA ALA A 276 -1.24 -0.59 10.74
C ALA A 276 -2.74 -0.37 11.05
N HIS A 277 -3.54 -1.42 11.11
CA HIS A 277 -4.97 -1.33 11.43
C HIS A 277 -5.25 -1.11 12.92
N HIS A 278 -4.27 -1.31 13.80
CA HIS A 278 -4.36 -0.99 15.22
C HIS A 278 -3.85 0.42 15.55
N ASP A 279 -2.81 0.89 14.85
CA ASP A 279 -2.26 2.25 14.98
C ASP A 279 -1.98 2.89 13.61
N PRO A 280 -3.02 3.44 12.96
CA PRO A 280 -2.88 4.11 11.66
C PRO A 280 -1.92 5.31 11.69
N ASP A 281 -1.90 6.04 12.81
CA ASP A 281 -1.05 7.23 12.95
C ASP A 281 0.43 6.83 13.10
N GLY A 282 0.71 5.77 13.87
CA GLY A 282 2.05 5.20 13.98
C GLY A 282 2.56 4.65 12.65
N ALA A 283 1.71 3.96 11.89
CA ALA A 283 2.05 3.47 10.56
C ALA A 283 2.36 4.63 9.59
N ALA A 284 1.56 5.69 9.61
CA ALA A 284 1.79 6.86 8.77
C ALA A 284 3.08 7.59 9.13
N ARG A 285 3.41 7.76 10.44
CA ARG A 285 4.68 8.38 10.86
C ARG A 285 5.90 7.58 10.40
N ARG A 286 5.87 6.25 10.48
CA ARG A 286 6.96 5.39 10.02
C ARG A 286 7.11 5.45 8.50
N LEU A 287 6.00 5.46 7.78
CA LEU A 287 6.01 5.62 6.33
C LEU A 287 6.53 7.01 5.91
N ASP A 288 6.17 8.08 6.64
CA ASP A 288 6.69 9.43 6.41
C ASP A 288 8.22 9.48 6.54
N SER A 289 8.78 8.86 7.60
CA SER A 289 10.24 8.78 7.76
C SER A 289 10.91 8.09 6.57
N ALA A 290 10.41 6.93 6.18
CA ALA A 290 10.97 6.17 5.05
C ALA A 290 10.82 6.91 3.71
N LEU A 291 9.69 7.61 3.50
CA LEU A 291 9.48 8.44 2.31
C LEU A 291 10.47 9.61 2.23
N ARG A 292 10.72 10.29 3.35
CA ARG A 292 11.72 11.38 3.42
C ARG A 292 13.12 10.88 3.10
N GLU A 293 13.53 9.76 3.69
CA GLU A 293 14.82 9.11 3.43
C GLU A 293 14.94 8.70 1.96
N ALA A 294 13.91 8.08 1.39
CA ALA A 294 13.89 7.69 -0.01
C ALA A 294 13.99 8.89 -0.96
N LEU A 295 13.26 9.99 -0.70
CA LEU A 295 13.36 11.21 -1.50
C LEU A 295 14.73 11.86 -1.35
N ALA A 296 15.27 11.95 -0.13
CA ALA A 296 16.59 12.51 0.12
C ALA A 296 17.69 11.72 -0.60
N SER A 297 17.56 10.38 -0.70
CA SER A 297 18.53 9.55 -1.45
C SER A 297 18.62 9.85 -2.94
N LEU A 298 17.63 10.55 -3.48
CA LEU A 298 17.53 10.92 -4.89
C LEU A 298 17.80 12.42 -5.11
N GLU A 299 18.01 13.20 -4.05
CA GLU A 299 18.36 14.60 -4.16
C GLU A 299 19.76 14.76 -4.77
N GLY A 300 19.90 15.73 -5.66
CA GLY A 300 21.17 15.98 -6.35
C GLY A 300 21.37 15.17 -7.64
N LEU A 301 20.57 14.13 -7.89
CA LEU A 301 20.59 13.42 -9.17
C LEU A 301 19.99 14.28 -10.28
N SER A 302 20.69 14.35 -11.41
CA SER A 302 20.18 14.96 -12.63
C SER A 302 19.00 14.15 -13.19
N ARG A 303 18.30 14.76 -14.12
CA ARG A 303 17.12 14.14 -14.78
C ARG A 303 17.46 12.80 -15.47
N ASP A 304 18.63 12.72 -16.10
CA ASP A 304 19.07 11.51 -16.78
C ASP A 304 19.58 10.45 -15.81
N GLU A 305 20.25 10.86 -14.73
CA GLU A 305 20.68 9.96 -13.65
C GLU A 305 19.47 9.31 -12.93
N LEU A 306 18.36 10.01 -12.77
CA LEU A 306 17.13 9.44 -12.20
C LEU A 306 16.54 8.32 -13.09
N VAL A 307 16.60 8.47 -14.40
CA VAL A 307 16.17 7.42 -15.34
C VAL A 307 17.14 6.24 -15.29
N ASP A 308 18.44 6.50 -15.28
CA ASP A 308 19.47 5.44 -15.23
C ASP A 308 19.45 4.67 -13.88
N ASP A 309 19.28 5.36 -12.76
CA ASP A 309 19.10 4.76 -11.43
C ASP A 309 17.93 3.75 -11.43
N ARG A 310 16.78 4.19 -11.95
CA ARG A 310 15.60 3.34 -12.10
C ARG A 310 15.84 2.17 -13.04
N TYR A 311 16.45 2.41 -14.20
CA TYR A 311 16.80 1.35 -15.15
C TYR A 311 17.73 0.32 -14.51
N LYS A 312 18.80 0.74 -13.85
CA LYS A 312 19.73 -0.14 -13.15
C LYS A 312 19.07 -0.97 -12.06
N ARG A 313 18.12 -0.37 -11.32
CA ARG A 313 17.33 -1.08 -10.31
C ARG A 313 16.60 -2.28 -10.92
N PHE A 314 15.85 -2.08 -11.99
CA PHE A 314 15.07 -3.14 -12.62
C PHE A 314 15.95 -4.16 -13.36
N ARG A 315 17.12 -3.77 -13.88
CA ARG A 315 18.06 -4.68 -14.54
C ARG A 315 18.74 -5.67 -13.58
N ARG A 316 18.74 -5.40 -12.28
CA ARG A 316 19.28 -6.32 -11.27
C ARG A 316 18.32 -7.45 -10.92
N LEU A 317 17.04 -7.32 -11.25
CA LEU A 317 16.05 -8.36 -10.96
C LEU A 317 16.34 -9.60 -11.81
N GLY A 318 16.31 -10.80 -11.16
CA GLY A 318 16.53 -12.07 -11.84
C GLY A 318 17.99 -12.29 -12.27
N SER A 319 18.98 -11.57 -11.73
CA SER A 319 20.38 -11.89 -11.95
C SER A 319 20.69 -13.27 -11.36
N ILE A 320 21.11 -14.21 -12.22
CA ILE A 320 21.61 -15.51 -11.79
C ILE A 320 23.03 -15.23 -11.28
N HIS A 321 23.26 -15.47 -9.99
CA HIS A 321 24.63 -15.58 -9.48
C HIS A 321 25.17 -16.92 -9.98
N ALA A 322 26.04 -16.86 -11.00
CA ALA A 322 26.79 -18.01 -11.50
C ALA A 322 27.90 -18.35 -10.50
#